data_02cc3e60c1574b2adfe23d52cb3e6b97
#
_entry.id   02cc3e60c1574b2adfe23d52cb3e6b97
#
_cell.length_a   1.000
_cell.length_b   1.000
_cell.length_c   1.000
_cell.angle_alpha   90.00
_cell.angle_beta   90.00
_cell.angle_gamma   90.00
#
_symmetry.space_group_name_H-M   'P 1'
#
loop_
_entity.id
_entity.type
_entity.pdbx_description
1 polymer ?
#
loop_
_entity_poly.entity_id
_entity_poly.type
_entity_poly.pdbx_seq_one_letter_code
_entity_poly.pdbx_strand_id
1 'polypeptide(L)' 'MKMLKCEICGTDIKGKDFDSWFQAAHKHWSAKHTDVMESMKNKPNAKAEQQKWVADKKKEFNSLPED' A
#
# COMPACT_ATOMS: atom_id res chain seq x y z
N MET A 1 -11.42 -10.20 7.69
CA MET A 1 -10.46 -9.48 6.82
C MET A 1 -10.10 -8.13 7.45
N LYS A 2 -8.89 -7.68 7.26
CA LYS A 2 -8.46 -6.38 7.74
C LYS A 2 -8.61 -5.34 6.64
N MET A 3 -8.78 -4.09 7.03
CA MET A 3 -8.96 -2.99 6.10
C MET A 3 -7.99 -1.86 6.43
N LEU A 4 -7.28 -1.40 5.43
CA LEU A 4 -6.36 -0.28 5.57
C LEU A 4 -6.61 0.69 4.41
N LYS A 5 -6.75 1.96 4.74
CA LYS A 5 -7.10 2.97 3.74
C LYS A 5 -5.92 3.33 2.86
N CYS A 6 -6.21 3.66 1.60
CA CYS A 6 -5.23 4.23 0.70
C CYS A 6 -4.78 5.59 1.23
N GLU A 7 -3.46 5.80 1.33
CA GLU A 7 -2.91 7.05 1.85
C GLU A 7 -3.16 8.24 0.93
N ILE A 8 -3.37 7.97 -0.34
CA ILE A 8 -3.48 9.02 -1.36
C ILE A 8 -4.90 9.57 -1.45
N CYS A 9 -5.89 8.69 -1.50
CA CYS A 9 -7.28 9.09 -1.69
C CYS A 9 -8.22 8.67 -0.57
N GLY A 10 -7.75 7.89 0.39
CA GLY A 10 -8.56 7.46 1.53
C GLY A 10 -9.55 6.34 1.21
N THR A 11 -9.45 5.72 0.05
CA THR A 11 -10.32 4.60 -0.32
C THR A 11 -10.02 3.38 0.54
N ASP A 12 -11.05 2.73 1.03
CA ASP A 12 -10.90 1.51 1.84
C ASP A 12 -10.42 0.35 0.99
N ILE A 13 -9.34 -0.28 1.41
CA ILE A 13 -8.77 -1.45 0.72
C ILE A 13 -8.76 -2.60 1.72
N LYS A 14 -9.46 -3.68 1.38
CA LYS A 14 -9.56 -4.86 2.24
C LYS A 14 -8.59 -5.94 1.80
N GLY A 15 -8.06 -6.70 2.75
CA GLY A 15 -7.20 -7.82 2.47
C GLY A 15 -7.27 -8.86 3.59
N LYS A 16 -7.14 -10.12 3.21
CA LYS A 16 -7.13 -11.22 4.15
C LYS A 16 -5.88 -11.15 5.04
N ASP A 17 -4.75 -10.85 4.40
CA ASP A 17 -3.48 -10.64 5.07
C ASP A 17 -2.78 -9.47 4.39
N PHE A 18 -1.59 -9.13 4.86
CA PHE A 18 -0.87 -8.00 4.29
C PHE A 18 -0.56 -8.20 2.80
N ASP A 19 -0.17 -9.41 2.40
CA ASP A 19 0.16 -9.68 1.00
C ASP A 19 -1.05 -9.47 0.11
N SER A 20 -2.21 -9.97 0.51
CA SER A 20 -3.47 -9.77 -0.24
C SER A 20 -3.84 -8.30 -0.29
N TRP A 21 -3.72 -7.60 0.83
CA TRP A 21 -3.98 -6.17 0.90
C TRP A 21 -3.02 -5.41 -0.03
N PHE A 22 -1.75 -5.76 0.01
CA PHE A 22 -0.73 -5.09 -0.81
C PHE A 22 -1.01 -5.25 -2.30
N GLN A 23 -1.41 -6.44 -2.72
CA GLN A 23 -1.78 -6.69 -4.12
C GLN A 23 -2.98 -5.85 -4.53
N ALA A 24 -4.01 -5.80 -3.69
CA ALA A 24 -5.18 -4.99 -3.96
C ALA A 24 -4.84 -3.50 -4.01
N ALA A 25 -4.00 -3.04 -3.09
CA ALA A 25 -3.55 -1.66 -3.05
C ALA A 25 -2.72 -1.32 -4.29
N HIS A 26 -1.82 -2.20 -4.69
CA HIS A 26 -0.99 -2.00 -5.87
C HIS A 26 -1.84 -1.89 -7.13
N LYS A 27 -2.84 -2.76 -7.25
CA LYS A 27 -3.78 -2.72 -8.36
C LYS A 27 -4.56 -1.40 -8.38
N HIS A 28 -5.00 -0.95 -7.21
CA HIS A 28 -5.71 0.32 -7.07
C HIS A 28 -4.81 1.49 -7.50
N TRP A 29 -3.57 1.50 -7.03
CA TRP A 29 -2.62 2.57 -7.39
C TRP A 29 -2.32 2.58 -8.88
N SER A 30 -2.16 1.42 -9.48
CA SER A 30 -1.90 1.32 -10.92
C SER A 30 -3.07 1.83 -11.76
N ALA A 31 -4.30 1.71 -11.25
CA ALA A 31 -5.49 2.16 -11.95
C ALA A 31 -5.81 3.63 -11.68
N LYS A 32 -5.64 4.09 -10.44
CA LYS A 32 -6.09 5.42 -10.01
C LYS A 32 -4.95 6.40 -9.75
N HIS A 33 -3.77 5.90 -9.45
CA HIS A 33 -2.62 6.73 -9.06
C HIS A 33 -1.40 6.41 -9.90
N THR A 34 -1.60 6.31 -11.21
CA THR A 34 -0.52 5.98 -12.15
C THR A 34 0.63 6.97 -12.07
N ASP A 35 0.32 8.26 -11.92
CA ASP A 35 1.34 9.31 -11.82
C ASP A 35 2.23 9.11 -10.59
N VAL A 36 1.63 8.73 -9.48
CA VAL A 36 2.37 8.48 -8.25
C VAL A 36 3.28 7.26 -8.40
N MET A 37 2.78 6.21 -9.06
CA MET A 37 3.57 5.01 -9.33
C MET A 37 4.77 5.32 -10.20
N GLU A 38 4.58 6.09 -11.25
CA GLU A 38 5.68 6.51 -12.13
C GLU A 38 6.70 7.37 -11.40
N SER A 39 6.22 8.30 -10.58
CA SER A 39 7.07 9.16 -9.78
C SER A 39 7.96 8.36 -8.84
N MET A 40 7.40 7.35 -8.19
CA MET A 40 8.14 6.47 -7.29
C MET A 40 9.17 5.64 -8.03
N LYS A 41 8.85 5.21 -9.24
CA LYS A 41 9.75 4.42 -10.09
C LYS A 41 10.98 5.20 -10.52
N ASN A 42 10.85 6.50 -10.71
CA ASN A 42 11.91 7.36 -11.24
C ASN A 42 12.82 7.95 -10.17
N LYS A 43 12.51 7.74 -8.91
CA LYS A 43 13.35 8.25 -7.82
C LYS A 43 14.61 7.40 -7.65
N PRO A 44 15.78 8.03 -7.43
CA PRO A 44 17.04 7.28 -7.26
C PRO A 44 17.02 6.32 -6.06
N ASN A 45 16.31 6.69 -5.00
CA ASN A 45 16.22 5.88 -3.79
C ASN A 45 14.86 5.18 -3.63
N ALA A 46 14.15 5.00 -4.71
CA ALA A 46 12.79 4.44 -4.70
C ALA A 46 12.72 3.08 -4.00
N LYS A 47 13.72 2.23 -4.23
CA LYS A 47 13.75 0.89 -3.66
C LYS A 47 13.86 0.92 -2.14
N ALA A 48 14.76 1.75 -1.61
CA ALA A 48 14.96 1.89 -0.18
C ALA A 48 13.73 2.51 0.50
N GLU A 49 13.18 3.55 -0.11
CA GLU A 49 11.96 4.20 0.39
C GLU A 49 10.77 3.25 0.38
N GLN A 50 10.66 2.46 -0.68
CA GLN A 50 9.58 1.48 -0.81
C GLN A 50 9.67 0.41 0.26
N GLN A 51 10.84 -0.11 0.53
CA GLN A 51 11.04 -1.11 1.58
C GLN A 51 10.65 -0.58 2.95
N LYS A 52 11.05 0.65 3.25
CA LYS A 52 10.72 1.30 4.50
C LYS A 52 9.20 1.50 4.62
N TRP A 53 8.58 1.98 3.56
CA TRP A 53 7.14 2.19 3.51
C TRP A 53 6.38 0.88 3.71
N VAL A 54 6.81 -0.17 3.01
CA VAL A 54 6.18 -1.49 3.11
C VAL A 54 6.28 -2.03 4.54
N ALA A 55 7.44 -1.89 5.18
CA ALA A 55 7.64 -2.32 6.55
C ALA A 55 6.70 -1.59 7.51
N ASP A 56 6.57 -0.27 7.34
CA ASP A 56 5.66 0.53 8.16
C ASP A 56 4.21 0.12 7.95
N LYS A 57 3.81 -0.09 6.71
CA LYS A 57 2.44 -0.50 6.38
C LYS A 57 2.12 -1.89 6.88
N LYS A 58 3.08 -2.80 6.81
CA LYS A 58 2.92 -4.14 7.34
C LYS A 58 2.67 -4.12 8.84
N LYS A 59 3.44 -3.31 9.56
CA LYS A 59 3.28 -3.13 10.98
C LYS A 59 1.91 -2.56 11.33
N GLU A 60 1.51 -1.54 10.60
CA GLU A 60 0.19 -0.90 10.77
C GLU A 60 -0.94 -1.89 10.50
N PHE A 61 -0.84 -2.64 9.40
CA PHE A 61 -1.84 -3.63 9.03
C PHE A 61 -1.96 -4.72 10.11
N ASN A 62 -0.83 -5.22 10.62
CA ASN A 62 -0.82 -6.28 11.62
C ASN A 62 -1.39 -5.84 12.96
N SER A 63 -1.37 -4.54 13.26
CA SER A 63 -1.94 -4.02 14.49
C SER A 63 -3.43 -3.71 14.38
N LEU A 64 -4.02 -3.83 13.21
CA LEU A 64 -5.45 -3.63 13.03
C LEU A 64 -6.24 -4.83 13.57
N PRO A 65 -7.45 -4.60 14.11
CA PRO A 65 -8.30 -5.70 14.54
C PRO A 65 -8.87 -6.44 13.33
N GLU A 66 -9.04 -7.74 13.47
CA GLU A 66 -9.71 -8.53 12.45
C GLU A 66 -11.22 -8.37 12.54
N ASP A 67 -11.86 -8.21 11.41
CA ASP A 67 -13.31 -8.19 11.30
C ASP A 67 -13.87 -9.60 11.25
#